data_436664b1ebde0b6b775703c3b52f236a
#
_entry.id   436664b1ebde0b6b775703c3b52f236a
#
_cell.length_a   1.000
_cell.length_b   1.000
_cell.length_c   1.000
_cell.angle_alpha   90.00
_cell.angle_beta   90.00
_cell.angle_gamma   90.00
#
_symmetry.space_group_name_H-M   'P 1'
#
loop_
_entity.id
_entity.type
_entity.pdbx_description
1 polymer ?
#
loop_
_entity_poly.entity_id
_entity_poly.type
_entity_poly.pdbx_seq_one_letter_code
_entity_poly.pdbx_strand_id
1 'polypeptide(L)'
;GIFNNRNDWENRYRLTVKGINLEEDDNGNEYCSINNKGTMRVQTKGGTPDNRNARLERQRTMDFTLGGEHLFGKLDTRWSVNYAKASEERPNERYIDYQLKKQKFNMDLSDERKPLLTPQEGSTMYLNDDFSLKEVTEQQEDIQEKDFKFKLDFSLPLTKGEFGNHLRFGTKVVHKTKDKEIDFYEYTPLDEEGFDKASLAAAVDQNRDGYIPGDQYKVGSFVSKEYLGSLDLNNASLFEKEQVQEELATNFKAKETVAAGYLRFDQKLGKKWDLMLGLRLENTHVKYSGSQFDADEEKTTRTPYESDSYLNVLPSVLVKYDVNDDFKVRASFTNTIARPKYSALAPNITIKRSDNEISLGNPELKPTLSYNFDLSGEYYFKSIGLVSAGIFYKKINDFIVDQTLRNYSYNGTTYTKFSQPRNSGNADLLGVEVAYQRDFSFIAPSLKCIGFYGTYTYSYSRVDNVNFEGRENESSLRLPGSPEHTANASLFFEKSGLSIRLSYNYASAFIDEMGSEKFYDRYYDAVNYMDANASYTFGKKLKTTFYAEANNLLNQPLRYYQGTKDRTMQSEHYGIKVNAGVKINF
;
A
#
# COMPACT_ATOMS: atom_id res chain seq x y z
N GLY A 1 -1.65 -20.46 18.29
CA GLY A 1 -0.65 -19.52 17.80
C GLY A 1 -0.43 -19.68 16.31
N ILE A 2 -0.04 -18.60 15.66
CA ILE A 2 0.30 -18.59 14.23
C ILE A 2 1.77 -18.21 14.11
N PHE A 3 2.51 -18.96 13.26
CA PHE A 3 3.88 -18.64 12.87
C PHE A 3 3.93 -18.59 11.35
N ASN A 4 4.41 -17.48 10.80
CA ASN A 4 4.65 -17.34 9.38
C ASN A 4 6.09 -16.84 9.17
N ASN A 5 6.77 -17.43 8.18
CA ASN A 5 8.09 -17.00 7.74
C ASN A 5 8.09 -17.00 6.21
N ARG A 6 8.32 -15.83 5.63
CA ARG A 6 8.43 -15.63 4.19
C ARG A 6 9.79 -15.05 3.86
N ASN A 7 10.45 -15.62 2.88
CA ASN A 7 11.69 -15.10 2.32
C ASN A 7 11.43 -14.79 0.84
N ASP A 8 11.70 -13.57 0.44
CA ASP A 8 11.67 -13.11 -0.94
C ASP A 8 13.10 -12.79 -1.40
N TRP A 9 13.48 -13.29 -2.56
CA TRP A 9 14.74 -13.01 -3.22
C TRP A 9 14.48 -12.22 -4.48
N GLU A 10 15.02 -11.00 -4.57
CA GLU A 10 14.84 -10.09 -5.69
C GLU A 10 16.18 -9.71 -6.30
N ASN A 11 16.25 -9.72 -7.63
CA ASN A 11 17.28 -9.02 -8.40
C ASN A 11 16.58 -7.97 -9.26
N ARG A 12 17.19 -6.79 -9.36
CA ARG A 12 16.66 -5.71 -10.19
C ARG A 12 17.77 -5.17 -11.07
N TYR A 13 17.45 -5.02 -12.34
CA TYR A 13 18.26 -4.33 -13.33
C TYR A 13 17.49 -3.08 -13.73
N ARG A 14 18.07 -1.91 -13.46
CA ARG A 14 17.37 -0.63 -13.63
C ARG A 14 18.14 0.29 -14.57
N LEU A 15 17.47 0.65 -15.64
CA LEU A 15 17.88 1.70 -16.55
C LEU A 15 17.14 2.99 -16.16
N THR A 16 17.85 4.10 -15.97
CA THR A 16 17.25 5.36 -15.57
C THR A 16 17.82 6.49 -16.42
N VAL A 17 16.91 7.33 -16.93
CA VAL A 17 17.28 8.57 -17.61
C VAL A 17 16.87 9.74 -16.71
N LYS A 18 17.80 10.64 -16.40
CA LYS A 18 17.56 11.88 -15.64
C LYS A 18 17.75 13.09 -16.54
N GLY A 19 17.10 14.21 -16.19
CA GLY A 19 17.24 15.48 -16.90
C GLY A 19 16.26 15.66 -18.07
N ILE A 20 15.08 15.07 -17.96
CA ILE A 20 13.97 15.30 -18.90
C ILE A 20 13.43 16.71 -18.64
N ASN A 21 13.38 17.54 -19.72
CA ASN A 21 12.79 18.87 -19.69
C ASN A 21 11.56 18.90 -20.59
N LEU A 22 10.58 19.72 -20.23
CA LEU A 22 9.51 20.10 -21.12
C LEU A 22 9.97 21.31 -21.92
N GLU A 23 9.88 21.23 -23.24
CA GLU A 23 10.21 22.31 -24.18
C GLU A 23 8.98 22.58 -25.04
N GLU A 24 8.93 23.77 -25.64
CA GLU A 24 7.87 24.19 -26.54
C GLU A 24 8.48 24.43 -27.93
N ASP A 25 7.84 23.92 -28.98
CA ASP A 25 8.26 24.17 -30.35
C ASP A 25 7.81 25.57 -30.82
N ASP A 26 8.29 25.99 -31.99
CA ASP A 26 7.96 27.29 -32.59
C ASP A 26 6.44 27.48 -32.88
N ASN A 27 5.65 26.41 -32.78
CA ASN A 27 4.21 26.41 -32.97
C ASN A 27 3.43 26.40 -31.64
N GLY A 28 4.13 26.40 -30.49
CA GLY A 28 3.53 26.34 -29.16
C GLY A 28 3.15 24.93 -28.73
N ASN A 29 3.66 23.86 -29.38
CA ASN A 29 3.44 22.49 -28.94
C ASN A 29 4.50 22.10 -27.91
N GLU A 30 4.03 21.62 -26.76
CA GLU A 30 4.91 21.08 -25.71
C GLU A 30 5.46 19.71 -26.13
N TYR A 31 6.77 19.51 -26.00
CA TYR A 31 7.42 18.21 -26.17
C TYR A 31 8.44 17.97 -25.06
N CYS A 32 8.66 16.70 -24.75
CA CYS A 32 9.70 16.34 -23.81
C CYS A 32 11.03 16.18 -24.53
N SER A 33 12.03 16.97 -24.15
CA SER A 33 13.38 16.77 -24.61
C SER A 33 14.30 16.43 -23.44
N ILE A 34 15.34 15.67 -23.74
CA ILE A 34 16.45 15.45 -22.82
C ILE A 34 17.60 16.20 -23.40
N ASN A 35 17.71 17.47 -23.06
CA ASN A 35 18.78 18.34 -23.53
C ASN A 35 20.15 17.80 -23.11
N ASN A 36 21.23 18.41 -23.61
CA ASN A 36 22.66 18.10 -23.37
C ASN A 36 23.07 17.81 -21.90
N LYS A 37 22.10 17.72 -20.97
CA LYS A 37 22.28 17.43 -19.56
C LYS A 37 21.75 16.04 -19.15
N GLY A 38 21.15 15.28 -20.09
CA GLY A 38 20.64 13.94 -19.80
C GLY A 38 21.73 13.03 -19.23
N THR A 39 21.41 12.37 -18.13
CA THR A 39 22.29 11.38 -17.51
C THR A 39 21.64 10.01 -17.60
N MET A 40 22.33 9.08 -18.24
CA MET A 40 21.97 7.68 -18.27
C MET A 40 22.56 6.99 -17.05
N ARG A 41 21.76 6.18 -16.34
CA ARG A 41 22.20 5.36 -15.21
C ARG A 41 21.82 3.91 -15.46
N VAL A 42 22.75 3.01 -15.17
CA VAL A 42 22.60 1.55 -15.28
C VAL A 42 22.93 0.93 -13.93
N GLN A 43 21.92 0.38 -13.26
CA GLN A 43 22.04 -0.10 -11.90
C GLN A 43 21.70 -1.58 -11.80
N THR A 44 22.57 -2.34 -11.15
CA THR A 44 22.29 -3.70 -10.69
C THR A 44 22.03 -3.71 -9.19
N LYS A 45 20.91 -4.30 -8.79
CA LYS A 45 20.57 -4.60 -7.40
C LYS A 45 20.70 -6.09 -7.15
N GLY A 46 21.39 -6.43 -6.07
CA GLY A 46 21.62 -7.81 -5.66
C GLY A 46 21.84 -7.97 -4.16
N GLY A 47 22.58 -8.98 -3.80
CA GLY A 47 22.98 -9.30 -2.43
C GLY A 47 24.27 -10.12 -2.41
N THR A 48 24.48 -10.85 -1.32
CA THR A 48 25.67 -11.72 -1.14
C THR A 48 25.42 -13.15 -1.65
N PRO A 49 26.47 -13.97 -1.85
CA PRO A 49 26.32 -15.38 -2.21
C PRO A 49 25.46 -16.19 -1.24
N ASP A 50 25.48 -15.87 0.06
CA ASP A 50 24.63 -16.49 1.09
C ASP A 50 23.14 -16.27 0.82
N ASN A 51 22.80 -15.21 0.10
CA ASN A 51 21.45 -14.85 -0.30
C ASN A 51 21.19 -15.06 -1.80
N ARG A 52 21.90 -15.99 -2.45
CA ARG A 52 21.78 -16.30 -3.90
C ARG A 52 22.17 -15.11 -4.80
N ASN A 53 23.06 -14.24 -4.35
CA ASN A 53 23.41 -12.96 -4.97
C ASN A 53 22.19 -12.07 -5.20
N ALA A 54 21.13 -12.23 -4.42
CA ALA A 54 19.90 -11.48 -4.50
C ALA A 54 19.67 -10.68 -3.22
N ARG A 55 18.94 -9.58 -3.32
CA ARG A 55 18.33 -8.95 -2.14
C ARG A 55 17.44 -9.98 -1.46
N LEU A 56 17.69 -10.25 -0.20
CA LEU A 56 16.81 -11.05 0.63
C LEU A 56 15.92 -10.12 1.48
N GLU A 57 14.62 -10.33 1.39
CA GLU A 57 13.65 -9.77 2.34
C GLU A 57 13.05 -10.90 3.14
N ARG A 58 13.28 -10.88 4.45
CA ARG A 58 12.82 -11.91 5.39
C ARG A 58 11.73 -11.35 6.27
N GLN A 59 10.51 -11.83 6.07
CA GLN A 59 9.36 -11.44 6.89
C GLN A 59 8.97 -12.56 7.84
N ARG A 60 8.83 -12.25 9.12
CA ARG A 60 8.39 -13.19 10.15
C ARG A 60 7.24 -12.60 10.95
N THR A 61 6.23 -13.43 11.18
CA THR A 61 5.10 -13.08 12.04
C THR A 61 4.86 -14.21 13.02
N MET A 62 4.64 -13.82 14.28
CA MET A 62 4.31 -14.71 15.37
C MET A 62 3.13 -14.10 16.13
N ASP A 63 2.11 -14.91 16.41
CA ASP A 63 0.93 -14.50 17.14
C ASP A 63 0.52 -15.59 18.14
N PHE A 64 0.33 -15.22 19.39
CA PHE A 64 -0.16 -16.08 20.46
C PHE A 64 -1.39 -15.45 21.10
N THR A 65 -2.49 -16.17 21.11
CA THR A 65 -3.72 -15.75 21.77
C THR A 65 -4.13 -16.81 22.79
N LEU A 66 -4.39 -16.36 24.01
CA LEU A 66 -5.05 -17.12 25.06
C LEU A 66 -6.35 -16.41 25.43
N GLY A 67 -7.43 -17.14 25.54
CA GLY A 67 -8.72 -16.57 25.90
C GLY A 67 -9.60 -17.55 26.63
N GLY A 68 -10.61 -17.03 27.32
CA GLY A 68 -11.59 -17.81 28.05
C GLY A 68 -12.98 -17.18 27.98
N GLU A 69 -13.97 -18.03 28.11
CA GLU A 69 -15.39 -17.67 28.19
C GLU A 69 -15.99 -18.32 29.44
N HIS A 70 -16.67 -17.51 30.25
CA HIS A 70 -17.22 -17.92 31.53
C HIS A 70 -18.64 -17.38 31.68
N LEU A 71 -19.53 -18.20 32.18
CA LEU A 71 -20.90 -17.81 32.48
C LEU A 71 -21.10 -17.74 34.00
N PHE A 72 -21.22 -16.53 34.54
CA PHE A 72 -21.49 -16.27 35.95
C PHE A 72 -22.99 -15.93 36.15
N GLY A 73 -23.81 -16.94 36.39
CA GLY A 73 -25.24 -16.77 36.38
C GLY A 73 -25.79 -16.36 35.02
N LYS A 74 -26.10 -15.05 34.86
CA LYS A 74 -26.54 -14.49 33.56
C LYS A 74 -25.47 -13.67 32.85
N LEU A 75 -24.33 -13.42 33.52
CA LEU A 75 -23.25 -12.62 33.00
C LEU A 75 -22.32 -13.50 32.16
N ASP A 76 -22.34 -13.32 30.85
CA ASP A 76 -21.35 -13.89 29.94
C ASP A 76 -20.10 -13.01 29.98
N THR A 77 -18.97 -13.61 30.33
CA THR A 77 -17.66 -12.94 30.48
C THR A 77 -16.67 -13.58 29.52
N ARG A 78 -16.07 -12.76 28.67
CA ARG A 78 -15.03 -13.16 27.71
C ARG A 78 -13.77 -12.36 27.93
N TRP A 79 -12.64 -13.04 27.99
CA TRP A 79 -11.34 -12.36 28.07
C TRP A 79 -10.37 -12.96 27.05
N SER A 80 -9.44 -12.13 26.60
CA SER A 80 -8.31 -12.58 25.79
C SER A 80 -7.07 -11.78 26.06
N VAL A 81 -5.92 -12.48 26.00
CA VAL A 81 -4.58 -11.91 26.01
C VAL A 81 -3.93 -12.34 24.69
N ASN A 82 -3.35 -11.38 23.99
CA ASN A 82 -2.65 -11.62 22.75
C ASN A 82 -1.27 -10.99 22.79
N TYR A 83 -0.28 -11.73 22.34
CA TYR A 83 1.05 -11.20 22.02
C TYR A 83 1.38 -11.52 20.57
N ALA A 84 1.73 -10.48 19.81
CA ALA A 84 2.18 -10.63 18.43
C ALA A 84 3.53 -9.93 18.23
N LYS A 85 4.35 -10.53 17.37
CA LYS A 85 5.60 -9.93 16.89
C LYS A 85 5.66 -10.09 15.38
N ALA A 86 5.94 -8.98 14.68
CA ALA A 86 6.27 -8.98 13.26
C ALA A 86 7.66 -8.38 13.06
N SER A 87 8.43 -8.94 12.13
CA SER A 87 9.72 -8.37 11.73
C SER A 87 9.92 -8.50 10.23
N GLU A 88 10.63 -7.52 9.67
CA GLU A 88 11.17 -7.53 8.33
C GLU A 88 12.66 -7.23 8.41
N GLU A 89 13.47 -8.11 7.84
CA GLU A 89 14.93 -8.00 7.82
C GLU A 89 15.41 -8.01 6.37
N ARG A 90 16.26 -7.05 5.99
CA ARG A 90 17.01 -7.01 4.74
C ARG A 90 18.49 -7.02 5.08
N PRO A 91 19.11 -8.19 5.22
CA PRO A 91 20.45 -8.29 5.82
C PRO A 91 21.56 -7.75 4.93
N ASN A 92 21.43 -7.84 3.61
CA ASN A 92 22.49 -7.49 2.67
C ASN A 92 21.86 -7.10 1.32
N GLU A 93 21.51 -5.86 1.16
CA GLU A 93 21.04 -5.32 -0.11
C GLU A 93 22.16 -4.48 -0.74
N ARG A 94 22.67 -4.91 -1.91
CA ARG A 94 23.81 -4.30 -2.60
C ARG A 94 23.38 -3.65 -3.90
N TYR A 95 24.03 -2.54 -4.23
CA TYR A 95 23.88 -1.86 -5.51
C TYR A 95 25.23 -1.58 -6.12
N ILE A 96 25.32 -1.69 -7.45
CA ILE A 96 26.37 -1.11 -8.28
C ILE A 96 25.73 -0.27 -9.37
N ASP A 97 26.13 0.96 -9.51
CA ASP A 97 25.50 1.98 -10.36
C ASP A 97 26.55 2.65 -11.23
N TYR A 98 26.32 2.60 -12.53
CA TYR A 98 27.12 3.25 -13.56
C TYR A 98 26.34 4.40 -14.18
N GLN A 99 27.03 5.48 -14.59
CA GLN A 99 26.42 6.64 -15.21
C GLN A 99 27.17 7.10 -16.44
N LEU A 100 26.41 7.65 -17.41
CA LEU A 100 26.93 8.36 -18.57
C LEU A 100 26.17 9.68 -18.70
N LYS A 101 26.91 10.82 -18.67
CA LYS A 101 26.34 12.17 -18.73
C LYS A 101 26.27 12.69 -20.15
N LYS A 102 25.52 13.80 -20.36
CA LYS A 102 25.37 14.52 -21.64
C LYS A 102 24.73 13.71 -22.75
N GLN A 103 23.82 12.80 -22.42
CA GLN A 103 23.11 11.99 -23.38
C GLN A 103 21.85 12.72 -23.90
N LYS A 104 21.49 12.46 -25.18
CA LYS A 104 20.32 13.02 -25.85
C LYS A 104 19.38 11.91 -26.28
N PHE A 105 18.08 12.09 -26.03
CA PHE A 105 17.06 11.10 -26.38
C PHE A 105 15.86 11.76 -27.06
N ASN A 106 15.21 11.02 -27.94
CA ASN A 106 13.85 11.31 -28.37
C ASN A 106 12.88 10.54 -27.48
N MET A 107 11.74 11.15 -27.18
CA MET A 107 10.66 10.51 -26.43
C MET A 107 9.42 10.40 -27.32
N ASP A 108 8.91 9.18 -27.45
CA ASP A 108 7.66 8.89 -28.16
C ASP A 108 6.59 8.51 -27.13
N LEU A 109 5.54 9.34 -27.06
CA LEU A 109 4.38 9.19 -26.18
C LEU A 109 3.11 8.82 -26.98
N SER A 110 3.22 8.39 -28.23
CA SER A 110 2.08 8.02 -29.06
C SER A 110 1.27 6.85 -28.48
N ASP A 111 1.89 5.95 -27.73
CA ASP A 111 1.24 4.97 -26.87
C ASP A 111 1.40 5.40 -25.39
N GLU A 112 0.35 5.98 -24.79
CA GLU A 112 0.32 6.44 -23.41
C GLU A 112 0.78 5.37 -22.39
N ARG A 113 0.57 4.11 -22.73
CA ARG A 113 0.87 2.96 -21.85
C ARG A 113 2.28 2.44 -22.04
N LYS A 114 2.91 2.79 -23.16
CA LYS A 114 4.22 2.27 -23.56
C LYS A 114 5.13 3.39 -24.08
N PRO A 115 5.44 4.41 -23.25
CA PRO A 115 6.34 5.49 -23.66
C PRO A 115 7.70 4.92 -24.07
N LEU A 116 8.27 5.41 -25.16
CA LEU A 116 9.53 4.92 -25.70
C LEU A 116 10.58 6.04 -25.72
N LEU A 117 11.75 5.78 -25.14
CA LEU A 117 12.94 6.60 -25.25
C LEU A 117 13.90 5.95 -26.26
N THR A 118 14.39 6.75 -27.22
CA THR A 118 15.40 6.31 -28.18
C THR A 118 16.58 7.27 -28.17
N PRO A 119 17.84 6.78 -28.08
CA PRO A 119 19.02 7.64 -28.10
C PRO A 119 19.16 8.33 -29.46
N GLN A 120 19.57 9.62 -29.45
CA GLN A 120 19.96 10.36 -30.65
C GLN A 120 21.38 9.96 -31.08
N GLU A 121 21.79 10.42 -32.27
CA GLU A 121 23.14 10.17 -32.79
C GLU A 121 24.22 10.63 -31.78
N GLY A 122 25.19 9.78 -31.50
CA GLY A 122 26.26 10.02 -30.53
C GLY A 122 25.84 9.83 -29.07
N SER A 123 24.62 9.31 -28.81
CA SER A 123 24.15 8.96 -27.47
C SER A 123 23.85 7.46 -27.38
N THR A 124 23.91 6.92 -26.15
CA THR A 124 23.57 5.52 -25.88
C THR A 124 22.82 5.41 -24.56
N MET A 125 22.00 4.37 -24.45
CA MET A 125 21.36 3.98 -23.19
C MET A 125 21.93 2.67 -22.65
N TYR A 126 22.84 2.03 -23.36
CA TYR A 126 23.38 0.72 -23.02
C TYR A 126 24.77 0.85 -22.40
N LEU A 127 25.00 0.10 -21.34
CA LEU A 127 26.28 0.03 -20.64
C LEU A 127 27.42 -0.31 -21.59
N ASN A 128 28.44 0.51 -21.60
CA ASN A 128 29.67 0.36 -22.36
C ASN A 128 30.86 1.03 -21.63
N ASP A 129 32.04 1.04 -22.24
CA ASP A 129 33.28 1.58 -21.65
C ASP A 129 33.27 3.11 -21.45
N ASP A 130 32.27 3.84 -21.98
CA ASP A 130 32.13 5.28 -21.75
C ASP A 130 31.44 5.61 -20.42
N PHE A 131 30.83 4.61 -19.77
CA PHE A 131 30.21 4.77 -18.47
C PHE A 131 31.27 4.78 -17.36
N SER A 132 31.06 5.63 -16.37
CA SER A 132 31.88 5.67 -15.14
C SER A 132 31.09 5.14 -13.94
N LEU A 133 31.78 4.51 -13.01
CA LEU A 133 31.20 4.11 -11.73
C LEU A 133 30.62 5.35 -11.04
N LYS A 134 29.38 5.22 -10.57
CA LYS A 134 28.75 6.25 -9.75
C LYS A 134 28.84 5.88 -8.26
N GLU A 135 28.47 4.66 -7.92
CA GLU A 135 28.44 4.19 -6.53
C GLU A 135 28.41 2.67 -6.44
N VAL A 136 29.01 2.14 -5.37
CA VAL A 136 28.79 0.78 -4.87
C VAL A 136 28.27 0.92 -3.45
N THR A 137 27.13 0.36 -3.14
CA THR A 137 26.50 0.51 -1.82
C THR A 137 26.04 -0.82 -1.23
N GLU A 138 25.99 -0.89 0.09
CA GLU A 138 25.37 -1.99 0.84
C GLU A 138 24.52 -1.40 1.96
N GLN A 139 23.27 -1.87 2.06
CA GLN A 139 22.39 -1.52 3.17
C GLN A 139 21.92 -2.76 3.93
N GLN A 140 21.66 -2.54 5.23
CA GLN A 140 21.00 -3.49 6.12
C GLN A 140 19.80 -2.79 6.74
N GLU A 141 18.65 -3.44 6.78
CA GLU A 141 17.43 -2.88 7.37
C GLU A 141 16.78 -3.91 8.30
N ASP A 142 16.42 -3.47 9.50
CA ASP A 142 15.63 -4.23 10.48
C ASP A 142 14.41 -3.41 10.90
N ILE A 143 13.23 -3.97 10.71
CA ILE A 143 11.97 -3.41 11.18
C ILE A 143 11.32 -4.41 12.11
N GLN A 144 11.00 -4.00 13.33
CA GLN A 144 10.30 -4.83 14.31
C GLN A 144 9.07 -4.13 14.86
N GLU A 145 7.97 -4.88 14.95
CA GLU A 145 6.74 -4.46 15.62
C GLU A 145 6.33 -5.53 16.65
N LYS A 146 6.01 -5.11 17.88
CA LYS A 146 5.51 -5.97 18.95
C LYS A 146 4.22 -5.40 19.48
N ASP A 147 3.20 -6.25 19.61
CA ASP A 147 1.87 -5.93 20.10
C ASP A 147 1.56 -6.78 21.33
N PHE A 148 1.12 -6.15 22.41
CA PHE A 148 0.48 -6.80 23.52
C PHE A 148 -0.95 -6.28 23.64
N LYS A 149 -1.95 -7.19 23.66
CA LYS A 149 -3.37 -6.84 23.73
C LYS A 149 -4.04 -7.59 24.88
N PHE A 150 -4.78 -6.86 25.69
CA PHE A 150 -5.70 -7.41 26.67
C PHE A 150 -7.10 -6.92 26.36
N LYS A 151 -8.08 -7.83 26.43
CA LYS A 151 -9.50 -7.55 26.19
C LYS A 151 -10.34 -8.28 27.22
N LEU A 152 -11.37 -7.57 27.77
CA LEU A 152 -12.33 -8.11 28.70
C LEU A 152 -13.72 -7.59 28.32
N ASP A 153 -14.63 -8.48 27.99
CA ASP A 153 -16.00 -8.19 27.58
C ASP A 153 -16.99 -8.86 28.51
N PHE A 154 -18.08 -8.15 28.78
CA PHE A 154 -19.22 -8.63 29.55
C PHE A 154 -20.50 -8.49 28.72
N SER A 155 -21.40 -9.47 28.79
CA SER A 155 -22.72 -9.43 28.20
C SER A 155 -23.77 -9.89 29.22
N LEU A 156 -24.71 -9.01 29.55
CA LEU A 156 -25.75 -9.24 30.54
C LEU A 156 -27.13 -9.12 29.88
N PRO A 157 -27.91 -10.20 29.75
CA PRO A 157 -29.31 -10.10 29.39
C PRO A 157 -30.10 -9.46 30.57
N LEU A 158 -30.74 -8.31 30.32
CA LEU A 158 -31.47 -7.56 31.35
C LEU A 158 -32.90 -8.09 31.49
N THR A 159 -33.53 -8.49 30.37
CA THR A 159 -34.87 -9.08 30.36
C THR A 159 -34.87 -10.48 29.75
N LYS A 160 -35.85 -11.31 30.14
CA LYS A 160 -36.08 -12.61 29.55
C LYS A 160 -37.16 -12.52 28.47
N GLY A 161 -37.08 -13.36 27.42
CA GLY A 161 -38.11 -13.54 26.40
C GLY A 161 -37.67 -13.09 25.01
N GLU A 162 -38.58 -13.20 24.05
CA GLU A 162 -38.34 -12.95 22.60
C GLU A 162 -37.89 -11.51 22.30
N PHE A 163 -38.25 -10.55 23.17
CA PHE A 163 -37.90 -9.12 23.06
C PHE A 163 -36.84 -8.70 24.09
N GLY A 164 -35.95 -9.65 24.43
CA GLY A 164 -34.90 -9.41 25.41
C GLY A 164 -33.95 -8.29 25.00
N ASN A 165 -33.50 -7.54 26.00
CA ASN A 165 -32.44 -6.56 25.84
C ASN A 165 -31.16 -7.06 26.49
N HIS A 166 -30.04 -6.59 25.94
CA HIS A 166 -28.69 -6.92 26.45
C HIS A 166 -27.90 -5.66 26.72
N LEU A 167 -27.25 -5.65 27.85
CA LEU A 167 -26.20 -4.68 28.15
C LEU A 167 -24.84 -5.36 27.93
N ARG A 168 -23.99 -4.74 27.09
CA ARG A 168 -22.62 -5.18 26.87
C ARG A 168 -21.67 -4.07 27.23
N PHE A 169 -20.60 -4.41 27.91
CA PHE A 169 -19.55 -3.47 28.29
C PHE A 169 -18.22 -4.18 28.38
N GLY A 170 -17.16 -3.42 28.29
CA GLY A 170 -15.84 -4.03 28.35
C GLY A 170 -14.71 -3.03 28.23
N THR A 171 -13.51 -3.57 28.33
CA THR A 171 -12.29 -2.79 28.19
C THR A 171 -11.29 -3.49 27.26
N LYS A 172 -10.45 -2.70 26.63
CA LYS A 172 -9.34 -3.16 25.80
C LYS A 172 -8.11 -2.27 26.03
N VAL A 173 -6.98 -2.91 26.27
CA VAL A 173 -5.68 -2.22 26.30
C VAL A 173 -4.80 -2.83 25.20
N VAL A 174 -4.17 -1.97 24.41
CA VAL A 174 -3.20 -2.35 23.38
C VAL A 174 -1.93 -1.57 23.65
N HIS A 175 -0.82 -2.27 23.77
CA HIS A 175 0.52 -1.67 23.81
C HIS A 175 1.32 -2.15 22.62
N LYS A 176 1.81 -1.20 21.81
CA LYS A 176 2.59 -1.45 20.59
C LYS A 176 3.95 -0.79 20.67
N THR A 177 4.96 -1.46 20.12
CA THR A 177 6.27 -0.86 19.86
C THR A 177 6.65 -1.12 18.43
N LYS A 178 7.23 -0.12 17.76
CA LYS A 178 7.78 -0.24 16.41
C LYS A 178 9.13 0.43 16.35
N ASP A 179 10.12 -0.32 15.90
CA ASP A 179 11.48 0.12 15.69
C ASP A 179 11.85 -0.09 14.22
N LYS A 180 12.46 0.92 13.60
CA LYS A 180 13.10 0.83 12.29
C LYS A 180 14.53 1.30 12.42
N GLU A 181 15.46 0.43 12.04
CA GLU A 181 16.87 0.72 11.99
C GLU A 181 17.41 0.34 10.60
N ILE A 182 18.14 1.27 9.99
CA ILE A 182 18.86 1.07 8.73
C ILE A 182 20.31 1.46 8.93
N ASP A 183 21.20 0.65 8.37
CA ASP A 183 22.60 0.97 8.15
C ASP A 183 22.87 1.00 6.65
N PHE A 184 23.49 2.06 6.17
CA PHE A 184 23.78 2.26 4.76
C PHE A 184 25.23 2.69 4.58
N TYR A 185 25.94 1.98 3.72
CA TYR A 185 27.35 2.21 3.44
C TYR A 185 27.59 2.40 1.94
N GLU A 186 28.44 3.36 1.60
CA GLU A 186 29.03 3.54 0.28
C GLU A 186 30.47 3.05 0.29
N TYR A 187 30.91 2.50 -0.83
CA TYR A 187 32.24 1.91 -0.98
C TYR A 187 32.92 2.46 -2.23
N THR A 188 34.09 3.07 -2.03
CA THR A 188 34.93 3.58 -3.11
C THR A 188 36.07 2.60 -3.38
N PRO A 189 36.20 2.04 -4.60
CA PRO A 189 37.33 1.18 -4.95
C PRO A 189 38.66 1.97 -4.89
N LEU A 190 39.69 1.40 -4.30
CA LEU A 190 41.04 2.03 -4.25
C LEU A 190 41.79 1.97 -5.60
N ASP A 191 41.42 1.01 -6.45
CA ASP A 191 41.85 0.91 -7.85
C ASP A 191 40.64 1.07 -8.75
N GLU A 192 40.22 2.30 -9.02
CA GLU A 192 39.03 2.62 -9.80
C GLU A 192 39.12 2.06 -11.24
N GLU A 193 40.25 2.18 -11.92
CA GLU A 193 40.42 1.72 -13.30
C GLU A 193 40.37 0.18 -13.39
N GLY A 194 41.02 -0.52 -12.48
CA GLY A 194 40.98 -1.98 -12.40
C GLY A 194 39.59 -2.48 -12.06
N PHE A 195 38.89 -1.80 -11.15
CA PHE A 195 37.54 -2.13 -10.75
C PHE A 195 36.55 -1.94 -11.92
N ASP A 196 36.60 -0.81 -12.65
CA ASP A 196 35.75 -0.53 -13.80
C ASP A 196 35.94 -1.58 -14.89
N LYS A 197 37.18 -1.90 -15.25
CA LYS A 197 37.48 -2.97 -16.23
C LYS A 197 36.89 -4.33 -15.80
N ALA A 198 37.07 -4.71 -14.53
CA ALA A 198 36.60 -6.00 -14.04
C ALA A 198 35.06 -6.08 -13.98
N SER A 199 34.41 -5.00 -13.55
CA SER A 199 32.94 -4.97 -13.41
C SER A 199 32.23 -4.89 -14.77
N LEU A 200 32.75 -4.09 -15.73
CA LEU A 200 32.22 -4.03 -17.08
C LEU A 200 32.44 -5.33 -17.85
N ALA A 201 33.60 -5.99 -17.66
CA ALA A 201 33.84 -7.33 -18.21
C ALA A 201 32.90 -8.41 -17.64
N ALA A 202 32.36 -8.19 -16.44
CA ALA A 202 31.38 -9.08 -15.80
C ALA A 202 29.91 -8.73 -16.17
N ALA A 203 29.70 -7.81 -17.12
CA ALA A 203 28.35 -7.45 -17.54
C ALA A 203 27.70 -8.56 -18.37
N VAL A 204 26.39 -8.76 -18.14
CA VAL A 204 25.58 -9.78 -18.78
C VAL A 204 24.34 -9.15 -19.43
N ASP A 205 24.03 -9.58 -20.66
CA ASP A 205 22.84 -9.12 -21.36
C ASP A 205 21.55 -9.52 -20.62
N GLN A 206 20.67 -8.56 -20.42
CA GLN A 206 19.38 -8.73 -19.76
C GLN A 206 18.20 -8.57 -20.73
N ASN A 207 18.44 -8.47 -22.02
CA ASN A 207 17.37 -8.46 -23.01
C ASN A 207 16.59 -9.79 -22.96
N ARG A 208 15.26 -9.70 -23.11
CA ARG A 208 14.39 -10.89 -23.09
C ARG A 208 13.48 -10.85 -24.32
N ASP A 209 13.41 -11.99 -25.03
CA ASP A 209 12.40 -12.17 -26.07
C ASP A 209 11.01 -12.31 -25.45
N GLY A 210 10.00 -11.75 -26.12
CA GLY A 210 8.62 -11.77 -25.63
C GLY A 210 8.42 -10.98 -24.33
N TYR A 211 9.19 -9.92 -24.11
CA TYR A 211 9.05 -9.06 -22.95
C TYR A 211 7.64 -8.46 -22.86
N ILE A 212 6.94 -8.61 -21.72
CA ILE A 212 5.52 -8.27 -21.58
C ILE A 212 5.21 -6.80 -21.93
N PRO A 213 6.02 -5.79 -21.53
CA PRO A 213 5.81 -4.40 -21.94
C PRO A 213 5.91 -4.17 -23.45
N GLY A 214 6.66 -5.01 -24.16
CA GLY A 214 6.84 -5.00 -25.61
C GLY A 214 8.29 -5.20 -26.03
N ASP A 215 8.49 -5.80 -27.21
CA ASP A 215 9.83 -6.13 -27.73
C ASP A 215 10.67 -4.90 -28.11
N GLN A 216 10.04 -3.71 -28.19
CA GLN A 216 10.73 -2.44 -28.39
C GLN A 216 11.60 -2.04 -27.18
N TYR A 217 11.33 -2.55 -25.99
CA TYR A 217 12.11 -2.25 -24.80
C TYR A 217 13.33 -3.17 -24.73
N LYS A 218 14.49 -2.64 -25.09
CA LYS A 218 15.78 -3.27 -24.91
C LYS A 218 16.51 -2.57 -23.78
N VAL A 219 17.04 -3.35 -22.86
CA VAL A 219 17.72 -2.82 -21.66
C VAL A 219 19.23 -3.02 -21.71
N GLY A 220 19.74 -3.88 -22.59
CA GLY A 220 21.16 -4.15 -22.80
C GLY A 220 21.80 -4.93 -21.66
N SER A 221 23.08 -4.68 -21.43
CA SER A 221 23.88 -5.39 -20.44
C SER A 221 23.97 -4.62 -19.13
N PHE A 222 24.09 -5.37 -18.03
CA PHE A 222 24.26 -4.88 -16.67
C PHE A 222 25.37 -5.66 -15.99
N VAL A 223 26.07 -5.04 -15.05
CA VAL A 223 27.02 -5.77 -14.18
C VAL A 223 26.28 -6.94 -13.52
N SER A 224 26.83 -8.13 -13.59
CA SER A 224 26.15 -9.32 -13.09
C SER A 224 25.96 -9.29 -11.57
N LYS A 225 24.87 -9.84 -11.09
CA LYS A 225 24.62 -9.99 -9.65
C LYS A 225 25.65 -10.90 -8.96
N GLU A 226 26.22 -11.83 -9.70
CA GLU A 226 27.27 -12.74 -9.22
C GLU A 226 28.54 -11.96 -8.93
N TYR A 227 28.95 -11.06 -9.83
CA TYR A 227 30.08 -10.17 -9.60
C TYR A 227 29.83 -9.26 -8.40
N LEU A 228 28.70 -8.54 -8.38
CA LEU A 228 28.32 -7.68 -7.25
C LEU A 228 28.31 -8.43 -5.92
N GLY A 229 27.76 -9.65 -5.91
CA GLY A 229 27.72 -10.50 -4.72
C GLY A 229 29.09 -10.97 -4.24
N SER A 230 30.03 -11.18 -5.15
CA SER A 230 31.39 -11.67 -4.84
C SER A 230 32.32 -10.61 -4.28
N LEU A 231 31.95 -9.32 -4.33
CA LEU A 231 32.79 -8.22 -3.83
C LEU A 231 33.00 -8.34 -2.31
N ASP A 232 34.27 -8.37 -1.90
CA ASP A 232 34.67 -8.31 -0.48
C ASP A 232 34.72 -6.84 -0.02
N LEU A 233 33.52 -6.25 0.16
CA LEU A 233 33.34 -4.84 0.50
C LEU A 233 33.91 -4.45 1.89
N ASN A 234 34.20 -5.44 2.76
CA ASN A 234 34.83 -5.16 4.06
C ASN A 234 36.36 -5.20 4.01
N ASN A 235 36.96 -5.45 2.86
CA ASN A 235 38.40 -5.48 2.69
C ASN A 235 38.94 -4.05 2.48
N ALA A 236 39.48 -3.44 3.53
CA ALA A 236 40.06 -2.10 3.51
C ALA A 236 41.28 -1.94 2.59
N SER A 237 41.84 -3.03 2.02
CA SER A 237 42.87 -2.93 0.98
C SER A 237 42.30 -2.80 -0.44
N LEU A 238 40.99 -2.99 -0.61
CA LEU A 238 40.26 -2.91 -1.88
C LEU A 238 39.29 -1.73 -1.94
N PHE A 239 38.67 -1.40 -0.80
CA PHE A 239 37.61 -0.39 -0.72
C PHE A 239 37.83 0.54 0.47
N GLU A 240 37.56 1.82 0.25
CA GLU A 240 37.24 2.77 1.31
C GLU A 240 35.74 2.65 1.62
N LYS A 241 35.39 2.58 2.91
CA LYS A 241 34.02 2.40 3.39
C LYS A 241 33.56 3.62 4.15
N GLU A 242 32.44 4.22 3.73
CA GLU A 242 31.80 5.35 4.38
C GLU A 242 30.35 5.03 4.77
N GLN A 243 29.92 5.44 5.97
CA GLN A 243 28.53 5.36 6.38
C GLN A 243 27.78 6.60 5.89
N VAL A 244 26.75 6.40 5.06
CA VAL A 244 25.96 7.49 4.49
C VAL A 244 24.94 7.97 5.52
N GLN A 245 25.26 9.09 6.16
CA GLN A 245 24.48 9.65 7.28
C GLN A 245 23.07 10.07 6.87
N GLU A 246 22.87 10.51 5.63
CA GLU A 246 21.55 10.92 5.09
C GLU A 246 20.53 9.78 5.15
N GLU A 247 20.95 8.56 4.86
CA GLU A 247 20.07 7.38 4.84
C GLU A 247 19.64 6.96 6.26
N LEU A 248 20.48 7.22 7.27
CA LEU A 248 20.18 6.93 8.67
C LEU A 248 19.05 7.82 9.22
N ALA A 249 18.76 8.94 8.57
CA ALA A 249 17.69 9.86 8.97
C ALA A 249 16.28 9.25 8.84
N THR A 250 16.14 8.10 8.19
CA THR A 250 14.86 7.35 8.13
C THR A 250 14.58 6.50 9.37
N ASN A 251 15.55 6.35 10.29
CA ASN A 251 15.44 5.57 11.50
C ASN A 251 14.48 6.20 12.51
N PHE A 252 13.62 5.39 13.13
CA PHE A 252 12.70 5.87 14.17
C PHE A 252 12.33 4.78 15.17
N LYS A 253 11.84 5.21 16.34
CA LYS A 253 11.25 4.34 17.36
C LYS A 253 9.93 4.92 17.79
N ALA A 254 8.91 4.06 17.94
CA ALA A 254 7.59 4.46 18.39
C ALA A 254 7.05 3.47 19.43
N LYS A 255 6.28 4.02 20.40
CA LYS A 255 5.53 3.25 21.39
C LYS A 255 4.14 3.85 21.50
N GLU A 256 3.11 3.02 21.40
CA GLU A 256 1.72 3.45 21.53
C GLU A 256 1.01 2.61 22.58
N THR A 257 0.23 3.26 23.43
CA THR A 257 -0.69 2.59 24.35
C THR A 257 -2.09 3.14 24.13
N VAL A 258 -3.03 2.26 23.76
CA VAL A 258 -4.44 2.60 23.62
C VAL A 258 -5.21 1.89 24.74
N ALA A 259 -5.80 2.66 25.64
CA ALA A 259 -6.73 2.17 26.65
C ALA A 259 -8.16 2.56 26.25
N ALA A 260 -9.05 1.58 26.17
CA ALA A 260 -10.41 1.80 25.69
C ALA A 260 -11.43 1.12 26.61
N GLY A 261 -12.58 1.79 26.78
CA GLY A 261 -13.77 1.24 27.42
C GLY A 261 -15.00 1.46 26.54
N TYR A 262 -15.97 0.58 26.62
CA TYR A 262 -17.22 0.74 25.88
C TYR A 262 -18.43 0.28 26.68
N LEU A 263 -19.57 0.89 26.35
CA LEU A 263 -20.92 0.48 26.76
C LEU A 263 -21.80 0.35 25.53
N ARG A 264 -22.55 -0.75 25.43
CA ARG A 264 -23.46 -1.05 24.34
C ARG A 264 -24.77 -1.60 24.87
N PHE A 265 -25.87 -1.07 24.40
CA PHE A 265 -27.21 -1.51 24.71
C PHE A 265 -27.90 -2.04 23.44
N ASP A 266 -28.30 -3.30 23.44
CA ASP A 266 -29.06 -3.95 22.38
C ASP A 266 -30.51 -4.15 22.81
N GLN A 267 -31.48 -3.66 22.04
CA GLN A 267 -32.90 -3.72 22.35
C GLN A 267 -33.68 -4.20 21.12
N LYS A 268 -34.50 -5.24 21.31
CA LYS A 268 -35.58 -5.60 20.38
C LYS A 268 -36.86 -4.88 20.77
N LEU A 269 -37.44 -4.14 19.81
CA LEU A 269 -38.71 -3.43 19.96
C LEU A 269 -39.78 -4.13 19.12
N GLY A 270 -40.53 -5.01 19.75
CA GLY A 270 -41.43 -5.91 19.06
C GLY A 270 -40.71 -6.92 18.15
N LYS A 271 -41.41 -7.43 17.14
CA LYS A 271 -40.86 -8.45 16.21
C LYS A 271 -40.04 -7.87 15.07
N LYS A 272 -40.14 -6.55 14.85
CA LYS A 272 -39.64 -5.93 13.62
C LYS A 272 -38.42 -5.01 13.79
N TRP A 273 -38.17 -4.52 14.99
CA TRP A 273 -37.11 -3.54 15.22
C TRP A 273 -36.02 -4.10 16.12
N ASP A 274 -34.77 -3.96 15.67
CA ASP A 274 -33.58 -4.14 16.49
C ASP A 274 -32.86 -2.78 16.58
N LEU A 275 -32.62 -2.31 17.80
CA LEU A 275 -31.88 -1.08 18.10
C LEU A 275 -30.59 -1.44 18.83
N MET A 276 -29.48 -0.85 18.41
CA MET A 276 -28.20 -0.91 19.12
C MET A 276 -27.68 0.52 19.35
N LEU A 277 -27.40 0.83 20.61
CA LEU A 277 -26.76 2.07 21.04
C LEU A 277 -25.40 1.73 21.65
N GLY A 278 -24.35 2.40 21.19
CA GLY A 278 -23.00 2.17 21.66
C GLY A 278 -22.24 3.48 21.93
N LEU A 279 -21.42 3.46 22.94
CA LEU A 279 -20.44 4.51 23.22
C LEU A 279 -19.11 3.86 23.55
N ARG A 280 -18.07 4.29 22.88
CA ARG A 280 -16.69 3.86 23.13
C ARG A 280 -15.80 5.06 23.37
N LEU A 281 -14.98 4.96 24.40
CA LEU A 281 -13.94 5.93 24.73
C LEU A 281 -12.58 5.29 24.49
N GLU A 282 -11.69 5.99 23.78
CA GLU A 282 -10.31 5.55 23.55
C GLU A 282 -9.34 6.64 23.97
N ASN A 283 -8.52 6.36 24.97
CA ASN A 283 -7.37 7.20 25.32
C ASN A 283 -6.12 6.62 24.67
N THR A 284 -5.47 7.39 23.83
CA THR A 284 -4.23 7.03 23.13
C THR A 284 -3.08 7.84 23.73
N HIS A 285 -2.00 7.15 24.09
CA HIS A 285 -0.73 7.75 24.47
C HIS A 285 0.34 7.22 23.53
N VAL A 286 1.00 8.12 22.78
CA VAL A 286 2.06 7.79 21.83
C VAL A 286 3.36 8.47 22.21
N LYS A 287 4.48 7.74 22.07
CA LYS A 287 5.85 8.24 22.19
C LYS A 287 6.62 7.88 20.94
N TYR A 288 7.38 8.82 20.42
CA TYR A 288 8.18 8.63 19.21
C TYR A 288 9.52 9.36 19.32
N SER A 289 10.51 8.84 18.62
CA SER A 289 11.84 9.41 18.45
C SER A 289 12.25 9.18 17.02
N GLY A 290 12.68 10.22 16.33
CA GLY A 290 13.15 10.18 14.95
C GLY A 290 14.66 10.33 14.85
N SER A 291 15.13 10.52 13.63
CA SER A 291 16.52 10.86 13.32
C SER A 291 16.53 12.05 12.38
N GLN A 292 17.45 12.99 12.60
CA GLN A 292 17.57 14.22 11.84
C GLN A 292 18.96 14.31 11.26
N PHE A 293 19.02 14.48 9.95
CA PHE A 293 20.26 14.75 9.26
C PHE A 293 20.55 16.26 9.25
N ASP A 294 21.74 16.62 9.73
CA ASP A 294 22.28 17.96 9.65
C ASP A 294 23.22 18.04 8.47
N ALA A 295 22.90 18.90 7.50
CA ALA A 295 23.66 19.05 6.26
C ALA A 295 24.99 19.82 6.44
N ASP A 296 25.10 20.65 7.49
CA ASP A 296 26.29 21.44 7.78
C ASP A 296 27.33 20.59 8.55
N GLU A 297 26.85 19.75 9.49
CA GLU A 297 27.70 18.82 10.24
C GLU A 297 27.91 17.48 9.54
N GLU A 298 27.18 17.21 8.45
CA GLU A 298 27.14 15.92 7.72
C GLU A 298 26.89 14.72 8.64
N LYS A 299 25.97 14.88 9.59
CA LYS A 299 25.72 13.91 10.65
C LYS A 299 24.26 13.73 10.94
N THR A 300 23.88 12.47 11.17
CA THR A 300 22.55 12.12 11.65
C THR A 300 22.55 11.92 13.17
N THR A 301 21.61 12.59 13.84
CA THR A 301 21.42 12.49 15.28
C THR A 301 20.01 12.01 15.61
N ARG A 302 19.90 11.15 16.63
CA ARG A 302 18.61 10.68 17.16
C ARG A 302 17.96 11.76 18.02
N THR A 303 16.69 12.09 17.76
CA THR A 303 15.94 13.03 18.60
C THR A 303 15.57 12.41 19.95
N PRO A 304 15.41 13.23 21.00
CA PRO A 304 14.78 12.79 22.23
C PRO A 304 13.36 12.21 21.95
N TYR A 305 12.83 11.43 22.90
CA TYR A 305 11.44 11.00 22.80
C TYR A 305 10.48 12.17 23.03
N GLU A 306 9.59 12.36 22.06
CA GLU A 306 8.41 13.23 22.21
C GLU A 306 7.18 12.36 22.53
N SER A 307 6.16 12.96 23.12
CA SER A 307 4.93 12.24 23.47
C SER A 307 3.69 13.09 23.34
N ASP A 308 2.62 12.46 22.89
CA ASP A 308 1.29 13.05 22.82
C ASP A 308 0.24 12.12 23.43
N SER A 309 -0.89 12.71 23.88
CA SER A 309 -2.02 11.97 24.45
C SER A 309 -3.33 12.63 24.06
N TYR A 310 -4.28 11.82 23.59
CA TYR A 310 -5.59 12.32 23.21
C TYR A 310 -6.70 11.31 23.52
N LEU A 311 -7.92 11.84 23.74
CA LEU A 311 -9.14 11.07 24.01
C LEU A 311 -10.10 11.17 22.84
N ASN A 312 -10.58 10.04 22.36
CA ASN A 312 -11.63 9.95 21.34
C ASN A 312 -12.91 9.39 21.94
N VAL A 313 -14.02 10.04 21.58
CA VAL A 313 -15.38 9.65 21.95
C VAL A 313 -16.09 9.16 20.69
N LEU A 314 -16.47 7.89 20.67
CA LEU A 314 -16.94 7.17 19.49
C LEU A 314 -18.36 6.62 19.73
N PRO A 315 -19.42 7.43 19.52
CA PRO A 315 -20.79 6.97 19.58
C PRO A 315 -21.15 6.13 18.36
N SER A 316 -22.12 5.24 18.54
CA SER A 316 -22.72 4.44 17.47
C SER A 316 -24.20 4.18 17.72
N VAL A 317 -25.01 4.26 16.65
CA VAL A 317 -26.43 3.94 16.65
C VAL A 317 -26.69 3.07 15.42
N LEU A 318 -27.26 1.89 15.61
CA LEU A 318 -27.68 1.02 14.52
C LEU A 318 -29.14 0.66 14.73
N VAL A 319 -29.90 0.74 13.65
CA VAL A 319 -31.34 0.38 13.62
C VAL A 319 -31.54 -0.61 12.49
N LYS A 320 -32.17 -1.72 12.78
CA LYS A 320 -32.65 -2.69 11.79
C LYS A 320 -34.18 -2.78 11.86
N TYR A 321 -34.83 -2.74 10.72
CA TYR A 321 -36.25 -2.92 10.58
C TYR A 321 -36.53 -4.09 9.64
N ASP A 322 -37.20 -5.13 10.16
CA ASP A 322 -37.70 -6.27 9.38
C ASP A 322 -39.08 -5.88 8.81
N VAL A 323 -39.09 -5.43 7.53
CA VAL A 323 -40.36 -5.07 6.84
C VAL A 323 -41.24 -6.29 6.77
N ASN A 324 -40.65 -7.41 6.33
CA ASN A 324 -41.18 -8.75 6.36
C ASN A 324 -40.02 -9.77 6.49
N ASP A 325 -40.31 -11.06 6.36
CA ASP A 325 -39.30 -12.12 6.52
C ASP A 325 -38.17 -12.03 5.46
N ASP A 326 -38.50 -11.55 4.28
CA ASP A 326 -37.61 -11.51 3.13
C ASP A 326 -36.93 -10.13 2.94
N PHE A 327 -37.50 -9.03 3.47
CA PHE A 327 -37.01 -7.67 3.26
C PHE A 327 -36.64 -6.96 4.56
N LYS A 328 -35.41 -6.49 4.65
CA LYS A 328 -34.84 -5.79 5.80
C LYS A 328 -34.26 -4.42 5.40
N VAL A 329 -34.45 -3.45 6.27
CA VAL A 329 -33.84 -2.10 6.15
C VAL A 329 -32.92 -1.87 7.33
N ARG A 330 -31.75 -1.31 7.08
CA ARG A 330 -30.77 -0.94 8.11
C ARG A 330 -30.40 0.52 7.98
N ALA A 331 -30.28 1.20 9.10
CA ALA A 331 -29.73 2.53 9.20
C ALA A 331 -28.64 2.52 10.27
N SER A 332 -27.54 3.20 10.02
CA SER A 332 -26.49 3.35 11.02
C SER A 332 -25.87 4.75 11.04
N PHE A 333 -25.48 5.16 12.24
CA PHE A 333 -24.57 6.25 12.50
C PHE A 333 -23.40 5.73 13.32
N THR A 334 -22.21 5.95 12.85
CA THR A 334 -20.99 5.55 13.58
C THR A 334 -19.93 6.63 13.48
N ASN A 335 -19.12 6.72 14.53
CA ASN A 335 -17.94 7.57 14.53
C ASN A 335 -16.69 6.69 14.58
N THR A 336 -15.72 6.96 13.69
CA THR A 336 -14.48 6.17 13.56
C THR A 336 -13.27 7.08 13.46
N ILE A 337 -12.10 6.54 13.79
CA ILE A 337 -10.83 7.26 13.72
C ILE A 337 -9.77 6.48 12.93
N ALA A 338 -8.87 7.23 12.30
CA ALA A 338 -7.62 6.71 11.75
C ALA A 338 -6.44 7.47 12.38
N ARG A 339 -5.53 6.73 13.02
CA ARG A 339 -4.33 7.29 13.64
C ARG A 339 -3.25 7.56 12.62
N PRO A 340 -2.40 8.60 12.81
CA PRO A 340 -1.21 8.81 12.00
C PRO A 340 -0.29 7.59 12.03
N LYS A 341 0.44 7.36 10.93
CA LYS A 341 1.51 6.37 10.88
C LYS A 341 2.66 6.83 11.80
N TYR A 342 3.34 5.89 12.46
CA TYR A 342 4.47 6.23 13.34
C TYR A 342 5.61 6.93 12.61
N SER A 343 5.90 6.53 11.36
CA SER A 343 6.90 7.20 10.51
C SER A 343 6.54 8.64 10.16
N ALA A 344 5.22 8.95 10.11
CA ALA A 344 4.75 10.30 9.86
C ALA A 344 4.84 11.20 11.11
N LEU A 345 4.69 10.61 12.32
CA LEU A 345 4.83 11.32 13.60
C LEU A 345 6.30 11.52 14.00
N ALA A 346 7.19 10.62 13.61
CA ALA A 346 8.60 10.71 13.96
C ALA A 346 9.20 12.01 13.41
N PRO A 347 9.91 12.82 14.22
CA PRO A 347 10.47 14.11 13.81
C PRO A 347 11.72 13.94 12.94
N ASN A 348 11.61 13.16 11.87
CA ASN A 348 12.69 12.89 10.94
C ASN A 348 12.93 14.10 10.03
N ILE A 349 14.20 14.37 9.71
CA ILE A 349 14.62 15.26 8.62
C ILE A 349 15.52 14.46 7.70
N THR A 350 15.01 14.13 6.52
CA THR A 350 15.73 13.37 5.50
C THR A 350 16.04 14.27 4.32
N ILE A 351 17.30 14.38 3.92
CA ILE A 351 17.75 15.17 2.77
C ILE A 351 18.37 14.21 1.75
N LYS A 352 17.88 14.23 0.52
CA LYS A 352 18.48 13.53 -0.63
C LYS A 352 19.26 14.50 -1.47
N ARG A 353 20.56 14.67 -1.21
CA ARG A 353 21.43 15.62 -1.91
C ARG A 353 21.46 15.37 -3.42
N SER A 354 21.50 14.09 -3.85
CA SER A 354 21.54 13.72 -5.27
C SER A 354 20.36 14.27 -6.09
N ASP A 355 19.20 14.43 -5.46
CA ASP A 355 17.95 14.85 -6.09
C ASP A 355 17.51 16.25 -5.60
N ASN A 356 18.25 16.84 -4.64
CA ASN A 356 17.94 18.09 -3.96
C ASN A 356 16.51 18.09 -3.36
N GLU A 357 16.16 17.00 -2.66
CA GLU A 357 14.85 16.80 -2.03
C GLU A 357 14.99 16.76 -0.52
N ILE A 358 13.96 17.25 0.19
CA ILE A 358 13.84 17.18 1.65
C ILE A 358 12.48 16.60 2.06
N SER A 359 12.48 15.70 3.04
CA SER A 359 11.27 15.16 3.66
C SER A 359 11.31 15.31 5.17
N LEU A 360 10.20 15.77 5.75
CA LEU A 360 10.05 15.94 7.19
C LEU A 360 8.92 15.06 7.73
N GLY A 361 9.13 14.52 8.92
CA GLY A 361 8.01 14.03 9.73
C GLY A 361 7.23 15.18 10.37
N ASN A 362 6.07 14.88 10.96
CA ASN A 362 5.20 15.89 11.58
C ASN A 362 4.63 15.38 12.92
N PRO A 363 5.26 15.73 14.03
CA PRO A 363 4.78 15.40 15.38
C PRO A 363 3.41 15.95 15.74
N GLU A 364 2.96 17.01 15.06
CA GLU A 364 1.70 17.71 15.35
C GLU A 364 0.47 17.07 14.68
N LEU A 365 0.64 15.94 14.00
CA LEU A 365 -0.46 15.24 13.33
C LEU A 365 -1.52 14.77 14.32
N LYS A 366 -2.77 15.10 14.00
CA LYS A 366 -3.97 14.66 14.71
C LYS A 366 -4.58 13.43 14.03
N PRO A 367 -5.29 12.59 14.80
CA PRO A 367 -6.08 11.52 14.19
C PRO A 367 -7.15 12.07 13.27
N THR A 368 -7.33 11.44 12.11
CA THR A 368 -8.48 11.66 11.23
C THR A 368 -9.74 11.12 11.90
N LEU A 369 -10.81 11.91 11.93
CA LEU A 369 -12.10 11.56 12.49
C LEU A 369 -13.16 11.46 11.39
N SER A 370 -13.96 10.40 11.38
CA SER A 370 -15.03 10.21 10.40
C SER A 370 -16.39 9.98 11.07
N TYR A 371 -17.38 10.78 10.66
CA TYR A 371 -18.80 10.57 10.97
C TYR A 371 -19.44 9.86 9.78
N ASN A 372 -19.98 8.66 10.01
CA ASN A 372 -20.50 7.80 8.95
C ASN A 372 -22.01 7.61 9.14
N PHE A 373 -22.77 7.81 8.06
CA PHE A 373 -24.20 7.57 7.97
C PHE A 373 -24.46 6.58 6.84
N ASP A 374 -25.14 5.50 7.14
CA ASP A 374 -25.47 4.45 6.18
C ASP A 374 -26.97 4.14 6.24
N LEU A 375 -27.57 3.92 5.06
CA LEU A 375 -28.92 3.41 4.91
C LEU A 375 -28.92 2.33 3.82
N SER A 376 -29.39 1.13 4.15
CA SER A 376 -29.44 0.03 3.19
C SER A 376 -30.73 -0.79 3.29
N GLY A 377 -31.14 -1.36 2.15
CA GLY A 377 -32.22 -2.34 2.04
C GLY A 377 -31.68 -3.65 1.48
N GLU A 378 -32.11 -4.76 2.06
CA GLU A 378 -31.71 -6.12 1.71
C GLU A 378 -32.97 -6.98 1.45
N TYR A 379 -33.06 -7.58 0.26
CA TYR A 379 -34.10 -8.53 -0.08
C TYR A 379 -33.50 -9.92 -0.29
N TYR A 380 -33.98 -10.89 0.48
CA TYR A 380 -33.53 -12.27 0.46
C TYR A 380 -34.50 -13.09 -0.38
N PHE A 381 -34.02 -13.73 -1.44
CA PHE A 381 -34.84 -14.61 -2.27
C PHE A 381 -35.11 -15.93 -1.56
N LYS A 382 -36.25 -16.55 -1.84
CA LYS A 382 -36.62 -17.88 -1.29
C LYS A 382 -35.64 -19.00 -1.69
N SER A 383 -34.96 -18.85 -2.85
CA SER A 383 -33.82 -19.65 -3.25
C SER A 383 -32.53 -18.99 -2.72
N ILE A 384 -31.36 -19.57 -3.00
CA ILE A 384 -30.06 -18.92 -2.71
C ILE A 384 -29.98 -17.62 -3.49
N GLY A 385 -30.03 -16.48 -2.79
CA GLY A 385 -29.87 -15.19 -3.44
C GLY A 385 -30.20 -13.99 -2.55
N LEU A 386 -29.61 -12.86 -2.87
CA LEU A 386 -29.73 -11.58 -2.20
C LEU A 386 -29.63 -10.45 -3.23
N VAL A 387 -30.46 -9.42 -3.09
CA VAL A 387 -30.23 -8.10 -3.64
C VAL A 387 -30.17 -7.10 -2.51
N SER A 388 -29.16 -6.25 -2.53
CA SER A 388 -29.04 -5.13 -1.60
C SER A 388 -28.73 -3.85 -2.32
N ALA A 389 -29.24 -2.72 -1.79
CA ALA A 389 -28.90 -1.39 -2.21
C ALA A 389 -28.71 -0.52 -0.97
N GLY A 390 -27.70 0.33 -1.00
CA GLY A 390 -27.36 1.22 0.10
C GLY A 390 -26.87 2.57 -0.38
N ILE A 391 -27.05 3.57 0.46
CA ILE A 391 -26.43 4.88 0.34
C ILE A 391 -25.59 5.13 1.59
N PHE A 392 -24.45 5.76 1.42
CA PHE A 392 -23.61 6.15 2.54
C PHE A 392 -23.13 7.59 2.38
N TYR A 393 -22.94 8.24 3.53
CA TYR A 393 -22.30 9.55 3.61
C TYR A 393 -21.27 9.54 4.74
N LYS A 394 -20.07 10.04 4.44
CA LYS A 394 -18.99 10.18 5.43
C LYS A 394 -18.49 11.61 5.42
N LYS A 395 -18.48 12.21 6.61
CA LYS A 395 -17.79 13.47 6.85
C LYS A 395 -16.47 13.16 7.54
N ILE A 396 -15.38 13.46 6.86
CA ILE A 396 -14.00 13.14 7.30
C ILE A 396 -13.34 14.46 7.68
N ASN A 397 -12.88 14.57 8.92
CA ASN A 397 -12.16 15.73 9.42
C ASN A 397 -10.69 15.40 9.64
N ASP A 398 -9.81 16.38 9.47
CA ASP A 398 -8.37 16.28 9.74
C ASP A 398 -7.71 15.10 8.99
N PHE A 399 -8.12 14.83 7.72
CA PHE A 399 -7.47 13.74 6.98
C PHE A 399 -6.00 14.05 6.70
N ILE A 400 -5.17 13.00 6.69
CA ILE A 400 -3.73 13.14 6.57
C ILE A 400 -3.32 12.83 5.14
N VAL A 401 -2.55 13.73 4.53
CA VAL A 401 -1.92 13.54 3.22
C VAL A 401 -0.46 13.97 3.27
N ASP A 402 0.35 13.45 2.37
CA ASP A 402 1.70 13.93 2.13
C ASP A 402 1.63 15.17 1.23
N GLN A 403 1.89 16.34 1.81
CA GLN A 403 2.01 17.59 1.08
C GLN A 403 3.36 17.63 0.37
N THR A 404 3.35 17.83 -0.94
CA THR A 404 4.54 18.02 -1.75
C THR A 404 4.59 19.45 -2.30
N LEU A 405 5.70 20.17 -2.07
CA LEU A 405 5.95 21.50 -2.60
C LEU A 405 7.22 21.47 -3.47
N ARG A 406 7.24 22.30 -4.52
CA ARG A 406 8.39 22.43 -5.41
C ARG A 406 9.10 23.76 -5.18
N ASN A 407 10.42 23.76 -5.36
CA ASN A 407 11.27 24.95 -5.18
C ASN A 407 11.04 25.63 -3.82
N TYR A 408 10.92 24.81 -2.77
CA TYR A 408 10.60 25.25 -1.41
C TYR A 408 11.87 25.58 -0.62
N SER A 409 11.89 26.74 0.04
CA SER A 409 13.02 27.13 0.90
C SER A 409 12.82 26.65 2.32
N TYR A 410 13.76 25.86 2.83
CA TYR A 410 13.81 25.38 4.20
C TYR A 410 15.19 25.70 4.80
N ASN A 411 15.22 26.39 5.94
CA ASN A 411 16.44 26.83 6.63
C ASN A 411 17.47 27.52 5.71
N GLY A 412 16.97 28.35 4.77
CA GLY A 412 17.82 29.12 3.83
C GLY A 412 18.29 28.35 2.59
N THR A 413 18.02 27.06 2.50
CA THR A 413 18.30 26.22 1.33
C THR A 413 17.03 25.98 0.51
N THR A 414 17.11 26.15 -0.81
CA THR A 414 15.97 25.85 -1.72
C THR A 414 16.10 24.44 -2.25
N TYR A 415 15.08 23.61 -1.97
CA TYR A 415 14.95 22.24 -2.42
C TYR A 415 14.03 22.14 -3.62
N THR A 416 14.36 21.29 -4.59
CA THR A 416 13.49 21.03 -5.76
C THR A 416 12.17 20.39 -5.36
N LYS A 417 12.20 19.59 -4.28
CA LYS A 417 11.02 18.96 -3.71
C LYS A 417 11.10 18.97 -2.17
N PHE A 418 10.03 19.45 -1.56
CA PHE A 418 9.77 19.34 -0.13
C PHE A 418 8.57 18.42 0.07
N SER A 419 8.60 17.51 1.04
CA SER A 419 7.45 16.69 1.41
C SER A 419 7.27 16.59 2.92
N GLN A 420 6.01 16.69 3.38
CA GLN A 420 5.64 16.53 4.78
C GLN A 420 4.20 16.02 4.92
N PRO A 421 3.92 15.01 5.78
CA PRO A 421 2.55 14.63 6.10
C PRO A 421 1.85 15.74 6.91
N ARG A 422 0.63 16.12 6.50
CA ARG A 422 -0.17 17.15 7.16
C ARG A 422 -1.64 16.77 7.25
N ASN A 423 -2.33 17.27 8.27
CA ASN A 423 -3.79 17.27 8.33
C ASN A 423 -4.32 18.32 7.35
N SER A 424 -4.99 17.91 6.30
CA SER A 424 -5.28 18.74 5.12
C SER A 424 -6.72 19.22 5.03
N GLY A 425 -7.41 19.40 6.16
CA GLY A 425 -8.77 19.90 6.16
C GLY A 425 -9.82 18.79 6.20
N ASN A 426 -10.98 19.02 5.56
CA ASN A 426 -12.14 18.14 5.65
C ASN A 426 -12.48 17.55 4.28
N ALA A 427 -13.08 16.37 4.28
CA ALA A 427 -13.60 15.75 3.08
C ALA A 427 -15.01 15.21 3.33
N ASP A 428 -15.85 15.33 2.30
CA ASP A 428 -17.15 14.69 2.22
C ASP A 428 -17.08 13.54 1.22
N LEU A 429 -17.64 12.38 1.57
CA LEU A 429 -17.74 11.21 0.71
C LEU A 429 -19.19 10.74 0.71
N LEU A 430 -19.84 10.80 -0.45
CA LEU A 430 -21.20 10.30 -0.67
C LEU A 430 -21.17 9.17 -1.68
N GLY A 431 -21.89 8.07 -1.43
CA GLY A 431 -21.93 6.99 -2.40
C GLY A 431 -23.18 6.14 -2.35
N VAL A 432 -23.30 5.33 -3.39
CA VAL A 432 -24.36 4.34 -3.59
C VAL A 432 -23.71 3.00 -3.86
N GLU A 433 -24.19 1.97 -3.19
CA GLU A 433 -23.73 0.60 -3.37
C GLU A 433 -24.91 -0.30 -3.76
N VAL A 434 -24.69 -1.18 -4.73
CA VAL A 434 -25.68 -2.20 -5.13
C VAL A 434 -24.96 -3.55 -5.18
N ALA A 435 -25.57 -4.57 -4.59
CA ALA A 435 -25.10 -5.95 -4.70
C ALA A 435 -26.25 -6.87 -5.12
N TYR A 436 -25.94 -7.79 -6.00
CA TYR A 436 -26.86 -8.82 -6.47
C TYR A 436 -26.16 -10.18 -6.50
N GLN A 437 -26.76 -11.16 -5.88
CA GLN A 437 -26.33 -12.56 -5.94
C GLN A 437 -27.52 -13.45 -6.12
N ARG A 438 -27.50 -14.33 -7.14
CA ARG A 438 -28.55 -15.33 -7.33
C ARG A 438 -28.09 -16.46 -8.25
N ASP A 439 -28.59 -17.68 -7.98
CA ASP A 439 -28.57 -18.76 -8.95
C ASP A 439 -29.65 -18.57 -10.04
N PHE A 440 -29.49 -19.23 -11.17
CA PHE A 440 -30.44 -19.11 -12.28
C PHE A 440 -31.62 -20.11 -12.21
N SER A 441 -31.89 -20.70 -11.04
CA SER A 441 -33.06 -21.58 -10.84
C SER A 441 -34.40 -20.90 -11.11
N PHE A 442 -34.47 -19.58 -11.04
CA PHE A 442 -35.66 -18.79 -11.37
C PHE A 442 -35.98 -18.77 -12.88
N ILE A 443 -35.03 -19.06 -13.76
CA ILE A 443 -35.23 -19.23 -15.19
C ILE A 443 -35.63 -20.66 -15.49
N ALA A 444 -34.85 -21.63 -14.98
CA ALA A 444 -35.17 -23.06 -15.08
C ALA A 444 -34.51 -23.82 -13.92
N PRO A 445 -35.19 -24.82 -13.32
CA PRO A 445 -34.66 -25.62 -12.20
C PRO A 445 -33.31 -26.31 -12.51
N SER A 446 -33.05 -26.64 -13.77
CA SER A 446 -31.79 -27.22 -14.24
C SER A 446 -30.62 -26.29 -14.14
N LEU A 447 -30.84 -24.96 -14.11
CA LEU A 447 -29.82 -23.91 -14.04
C LEU A 447 -29.43 -23.52 -12.62
N LYS A 448 -29.93 -24.23 -11.58
CA LYS A 448 -29.56 -23.98 -10.18
C LYS A 448 -28.05 -24.11 -9.88
N CYS A 449 -27.31 -24.77 -10.77
CA CYS A 449 -25.87 -24.93 -10.64
C CYS A 449 -25.07 -23.76 -11.22
N ILE A 450 -25.72 -22.79 -11.86
CA ILE A 450 -25.11 -21.59 -12.41
C ILE A 450 -25.67 -20.41 -11.63
N GLY A 451 -24.80 -19.48 -11.27
CA GLY A 451 -25.23 -18.26 -10.61
C GLY A 451 -24.32 -17.09 -10.93
N PHE A 452 -24.82 -15.93 -10.60
CA PHE A 452 -24.16 -14.64 -10.80
C PHE A 452 -24.07 -13.93 -9.46
N TYR A 453 -22.91 -13.27 -9.25
CA TYR A 453 -22.67 -12.30 -8.20
C TYR A 453 -22.15 -11.01 -8.84
N GLY A 454 -22.70 -9.87 -8.44
CA GLY A 454 -22.24 -8.57 -8.92
C GLY A 454 -22.37 -7.52 -7.83
N THR A 455 -21.39 -6.62 -7.76
CA THR A 455 -21.45 -5.40 -6.95
C THR A 455 -21.03 -4.21 -7.78
N TYR A 456 -21.64 -3.08 -7.49
CA TYR A 456 -21.23 -1.80 -8.05
C TYR A 456 -21.34 -0.74 -6.98
N THR A 457 -20.28 0.10 -6.89
CA THR A 457 -20.23 1.25 -6.00
C THR A 457 -19.92 2.49 -6.82
N TYR A 458 -20.71 3.51 -6.66
CA TYR A 458 -20.41 4.88 -7.06
C TYR A 458 -20.07 5.68 -5.81
N SER A 459 -18.94 6.37 -5.79
CA SER A 459 -18.54 7.21 -4.67
C SER A 459 -18.04 8.57 -5.15
N TYR A 460 -18.72 9.63 -4.75
CA TYR A 460 -18.32 11.00 -4.99
C TYR A 460 -17.64 11.55 -3.75
N SER A 461 -16.39 12.00 -3.89
CA SER A 461 -15.66 12.66 -2.82
C SER A 461 -15.39 14.12 -3.17
N ARG A 462 -15.34 14.96 -2.14
CA ARG A 462 -14.96 16.36 -2.25
C ARG A 462 -14.11 16.73 -1.04
N VAL A 463 -12.98 17.39 -1.29
CA VAL A 463 -12.10 17.91 -0.26
C VAL A 463 -12.30 19.42 -0.15
N ASP A 464 -12.56 19.90 1.06
CA ASP A 464 -12.73 21.31 1.37
C ASP A 464 -11.62 21.80 2.32
N ASN A 465 -11.31 23.09 2.25
CA ASN A 465 -10.32 23.75 3.11
C ASN A 465 -8.92 23.13 3.03
N VAL A 466 -8.46 22.90 1.79
CA VAL A 466 -7.11 22.41 1.55
C VAL A 466 -6.13 23.54 1.87
N ASN A 467 -5.41 23.41 2.98
CA ASN A 467 -4.35 24.36 3.37
C ASN A 467 -3.02 24.03 2.66
N PHE A 468 -3.10 23.81 1.33
CA PHE A 468 -1.90 23.62 0.51
C PHE A 468 -1.62 24.89 -0.28
N GLU A 469 -0.42 25.42 -0.15
CA GLU A 469 0.06 26.47 -1.02
C GLU A 469 -0.07 26.05 -2.49
N GLY A 470 -0.74 26.90 -3.29
CA GLY A 470 -1.03 26.64 -4.70
C GLY A 470 -2.36 25.95 -4.99
N ARG A 471 -3.11 25.47 -3.97
CA ARG A 471 -4.38 24.74 -4.16
C ARG A 471 -5.56 25.24 -3.33
N GLU A 472 -5.42 26.38 -2.67
CA GLU A 472 -6.42 26.93 -1.74
C GLU A 472 -7.76 27.24 -2.42
N ASN A 473 -7.76 27.49 -3.71
CA ASN A 473 -8.93 27.85 -4.51
C ASN A 473 -9.48 26.70 -5.36
N GLU A 474 -8.97 25.47 -5.19
CA GLU A 474 -9.41 24.33 -5.99
C GLU A 474 -10.70 23.73 -5.42
N SER A 475 -11.84 23.99 -6.08
CA SER A 475 -13.18 23.57 -5.62
C SER A 475 -13.54 22.11 -5.96
N SER A 476 -12.73 21.42 -6.74
CA SER A 476 -13.04 20.09 -7.29
C SER A 476 -12.07 18.99 -6.88
N LEU A 477 -11.28 19.23 -5.84
CA LEU A 477 -10.30 18.26 -5.38
C LEU A 477 -10.98 17.00 -4.83
N ARG A 478 -10.56 15.85 -5.33
CA ARG A 478 -11.03 14.52 -4.89
C ARG A 478 -10.19 13.98 -3.74
N LEU A 479 -10.79 13.17 -2.89
CA LEU A 479 -10.08 12.49 -1.82
C LEU A 479 -9.09 11.46 -2.41
N PRO A 480 -7.80 11.52 -2.09
CA PRO A 480 -6.83 10.54 -2.55
C PRO A 480 -7.20 9.12 -2.13
N GLY A 481 -6.83 8.13 -2.94
CA GLY A 481 -7.13 6.74 -2.68
C GLY A 481 -8.61 6.35 -2.85
N SER A 482 -9.47 7.24 -3.42
CA SER A 482 -10.91 7.02 -3.54
C SER A 482 -11.35 6.96 -5.01
N PRO A 483 -11.44 5.77 -5.63
CA PRO A 483 -11.97 5.62 -6.98
C PRO A 483 -13.47 5.98 -7.01
N GLU A 484 -13.89 6.69 -8.08
CA GLU A 484 -15.29 7.10 -8.24
C GLU A 484 -16.22 5.93 -8.57
N HIS A 485 -15.72 4.95 -9.33
CA HIS A 485 -16.45 3.76 -9.72
C HIS A 485 -15.68 2.51 -9.38
N THR A 486 -16.32 1.56 -8.70
CA THR A 486 -15.83 0.20 -8.54
C THR A 486 -16.92 -0.80 -8.93
N ALA A 487 -16.54 -1.87 -9.61
CA ALA A 487 -17.46 -2.94 -9.99
C ALA A 487 -16.79 -4.31 -9.85
N ASN A 488 -17.54 -5.28 -9.34
CA ASN A 488 -17.12 -6.68 -9.33
C ASN A 488 -18.24 -7.52 -9.92
N ALA A 489 -17.90 -8.47 -10.77
CA ALA A 489 -18.85 -9.42 -11.35
C ALA A 489 -18.25 -10.83 -11.37
N SER A 490 -19.02 -11.82 -10.98
CA SER A 490 -18.60 -13.23 -11.03
C SER A 490 -19.71 -14.10 -11.58
N LEU A 491 -19.37 -14.94 -12.54
CA LEU A 491 -20.19 -16.04 -13.00
C LEU A 491 -19.63 -17.33 -12.41
N PHE A 492 -20.49 -18.15 -11.81
CA PHE A 492 -20.05 -19.39 -11.19
C PHE A 492 -20.92 -20.58 -11.61
N PHE A 493 -20.28 -21.75 -11.66
CA PHE A 493 -20.91 -23.03 -11.86
C PHE A 493 -20.52 -23.99 -10.75
N GLU A 494 -21.50 -24.62 -10.09
CA GLU A 494 -21.26 -25.57 -9.00
C GLU A 494 -22.17 -26.79 -9.14
N LYS A 495 -21.59 -27.95 -9.45
CA LYS A 495 -22.32 -29.20 -9.58
C LYS A 495 -21.46 -30.42 -9.31
N SER A 496 -21.93 -31.35 -8.46
CA SER A 496 -21.31 -32.67 -8.25
C SER A 496 -19.80 -32.63 -7.94
N GLY A 497 -19.40 -31.68 -7.09
CA GLY A 497 -17.98 -31.49 -6.71
C GLY A 497 -17.16 -30.65 -7.66
N LEU A 498 -17.67 -30.30 -8.85
CA LEU A 498 -17.05 -29.34 -9.77
C LEU A 498 -17.51 -27.95 -9.41
N SER A 499 -16.57 -27.03 -9.21
CA SER A 499 -16.78 -25.60 -9.05
C SER A 499 -15.90 -24.85 -10.04
N ILE A 500 -16.50 -23.94 -10.80
CA ILE A 500 -15.82 -23.05 -11.76
C ILE A 500 -16.30 -21.63 -11.49
N ARG A 501 -15.39 -20.65 -11.46
CA ARG A 501 -15.73 -19.23 -11.30
C ARG A 501 -14.88 -18.38 -12.23
N LEU A 502 -15.52 -17.45 -12.92
CA LEU A 502 -14.90 -16.37 -13.66
C LEU A 502 -15.28 -15.07 -12.97
N SER A 503 -14.29 -14.27 -12.59
CA SER A 503 -14.48 -13.00 -11.88
C SER A 503 -13.85 -11.85 -12.66
N TYR A 504 -14.53 -10.70 -12.67
CA TYR A 504 -14.07 -9.45 -13.23
C TYR A 504 -14.13 -8.36 -12.18
N ASN A 505 -13.04 -7.58 -12.05
CA ASN A 505 -12.90 -6.50 -11.10
C ASN A 505 -12.48 -5.23 -11.84
N TYR A 506 -13.18 -4.14 -11.59
CA TYR A 506 -12.94 -2.81 -12.15
C TYR A 506 -12.82 -1.77 -11.05
N ALA A 507 -11.85 -0.85 -11.19
CA ALA A 507 -11.80 0.40 -10.46
C ALA A 507 -11.40 1.53 -11.40
N SER A 508 -12.09 2.68 -11.31
CA SER A 508 -11.73 3.88 -12.07
C SER A 508 -10.41 4.46 -11.56
N ALA A 509 -9.76 5.29 -12.38
CA ALA A 509 -8.59 6.05 -11.95
C ALA A 509 -8.91 6.97 -10.77
N PHE A 510 -7.92 7.19 -9.89
CA PHE A 510 -8.05 8.08 -8.73
C PHE A 510 -6.71 8.77 -8.41
N ILE A 511 -6.77 9.89 -7.70
CA ILE A 511 -5.58 10.58 -7.18
C ILE A 511 -4.92 9.68 -6.13
N ASP A 512 -3.66 9.30 -6.36
CA ASP A 512 -2.84 8.54 -5.41
C ASP A 512 -2.02 9.49 -4.52
N GLU A 513 -1.41 10.50 -5.12
CA GLU A 513 -0.63 11.54 -4.42
C GLU A 513 -1.00 12.93 -4.95
N MET A 514 -1.25 13.87 -4.05
CA MET A 514 -1.52 15.26 -4.40
C MET A 514 -0.22 16.02 -4.58
N GLY A 515 -0.05 16.63 -5.78
CA GLY A 515 1.05 17.55 -6.05
C GLY A 515 0.77 18.97 -5.56
N SER A 516 1.76 19.86 -5.71
CA SER A 516 1.63 21.31 -5.45
C SER A 516 0.58 21.98 -6.36
N GLU A 517 0.37 21.44 -7.56
CA GLU A 517 -0.62 21.87 -8.55
C GLU A 517 -1.27 20.63 -9.18
N LYS A 518 -2.44 20.83 -9.80
CA LYS A 518 -3.18 19.74 -10.47
C LYS A 518 -2.35 18.98 -11.50
N PHE A 519 -1.45 19.66 -12.18
CA PHE A 519 -0.53 19.07 -13.14
C PHE A 519 0.40 18.03 -12.52
N TYR A 520 0.80 18.22 -11.27
CA TYR A 520 1.70 17.33 -10.54
C TYR A 520 0.98 16.24 -9.73
N ASP A 521 -0.36 16.17 -9.81
CA ASP A 521 -1.10 15.07 -9.19
C ASP A 521 -0.69 13.74 -9.82
N ARG A 522 -0.35 12.75 -8.98
CA ARG A 522 -0.16 11.39 -9.43
C ARG A 522 -1.47 10.64 -9.34
N TYR A 523 -1.83 10.01 -10.44
CA TYR A 523 -3.02 9.16 -10.53
C TYR A 523 -2.61 7.69 -10.62
N TYR A 524 -3.30 6.84 -9.87
CA TYR A 524 -3.35 5.41 -10.15
C TYR A 524 -4.37 5.20 -11.27
N ASP A 525 -3.95 4.57 -12.36
CA ASP A 525 -4.81 4.40 -13.54
C ASP A 525 -5.94 3.41 -13.29
N ALA A 526 -6.98 3.45 -14.13
CA ALA A 526 -8.08 2.51 -14.06
C ALA A 526 -7.59 1.07 -14.29
N VAL A 527 -8.10 0.15 -13.49
CA VAL A 527 -7.74 -1.27 -13.55
C VAL A 527 -8.90 -2.16 -13.92
N ASN A 528 -8.58 -3.19 -14.71
CA ASN A 528 -9.49 -4.22 -15.18
C ASN A 528 -8.83 -5.59 -14.95
N TYR A 529 -9.22 -6.29 -13.90
CA TYR A 529 -8.71 -7.63 -13.63
C TYR A 529 -9.76 -8.68 -13.96
N MET A 530 -9.33 -9.75 -14.64
CA MET A 530 -10.16 -10.93 -14.86
C MET A 530 -9.41 -12.15 -14.32
N ASP A 531 -10.10 -12.91 -13.47
CA ASP A 531 -9.55 -14.07 -12.80
C ASP A 531 -10.47 -15.28 -13.04
N ALA A 532 -9.88 -16.47 -13.18
CA ALA A 532 -10.62 -17.72 -13.29
C ALA A 532 -10.11 -18.72 -12.27
N ASN A 533 -11.01 -19.47 -11.65
CA ASN A 533 -10.66 -20.62 -10.83
C ASN A 533 -11.57 -21.81 -11.12
N ALA A 534 -11.00 -22.99 -11.00
CA ALA A 534 -11.72 -24.25 -11.14
C ALA A 534 -11.24 -25.22 -10.06
N SER A 535 -12.16 -25.99 -9.50
CA SER A 535 -11.83 -27.08 -8.58
C SER A 535 -12.76 -28.27 -8.74
N TYR A 536 -12.20 -29.47 -8.51
CA TYR A 536 -13.00 -30.70 -8.50
C TYR A 536 -12.70 -31.52 -7.24
N THR A 537 -13.75 -31.71 -6.45
CA THR A 537 -13.68 -32.47 -5.18
C THR A 537 -14.39 -33.80 -5.32
N PHE A 538 -13.71 -34.87 -4.96
CA PHE A 538 -14.26 -36.23 -4.93
C PHE A 538 -13.78 -37.02 -3.70
N GLY A 539 -14.35 -38.21 -3.49
CA GLY A 539 -14.05 -39.05 -2.35
C GLY A 539 -15.02 -38.85 -1.19
N LYS A 540 -15.33 -39.93 -0.46
CA LYS A 540 -16.27 -39.91 0.69
C LYS A 540 -15.51 -39.82 2.04
N LYS A 541 -14.51 -40.69 2.25
CA LYS A 541 -13.71 -40.72 3.48
C LYS A 541 -12.47 -39.81 3.36
N LEU A 542 -11.75 -39.92 2.26
CA LEU A 542 -10.64 -39.07 1.89
C LEU A 542 -11.15 -38.09 0.82
N LYS A 543 -11.44 -36.84 1.21
CA LYS A 543 -11.88 -35.82 0.26
C LYS A 543 -10.66 -35.21 -0.43
N THR A 544 -10.53 -35.49 -1.73
CA THR A 544 -9.44 -34.95 -2.56
C THR A 544 -10.00 -33.87 -3.48
N THR A 545 -9.38 -32.70 -3.48
CA THR A 545 -9.73 -31.56 -4.34
C THR A 545 -8.52 -31.22 -5.21
N PHE A 546 -8.68 -31.29 -6.53
CA PHE A 546 -7.78 -30.65 -7.49
C PHE A 546 -8.27 -29.24 -7.72
N TYR A 547 -7.36 -28.27 -7.79
CA TYR A 547 -7.70 -26.90 -8.10
C TYR A 547 -6.70 -26.27 -9.06
N ALA A 548 -7.18 -25.32 -9.86
CA ALA A 548 -6.38 -24.47 -10.72
C ALA A 548 -6.94 -23.05 -10.67
N GLU A 549 -6.05 -22.06 -10.64
CA GLU A 549 -6.35 -20.64 -10.59
C GLU A 549 -5.50 -19.91 -11.63
N ALA A 550 -6.12 -18.98 -12.35
CA ALA A 550 -5.43 -18.07 -13.26
C ALA A 550 -5.85 -16.64 -12.94
N ASN A 551 -4.89 -15.81 -12.55
CA ASN A 551 -5.11 -14.43 -12.16
C ASN A 551 -4.58 -13.48 -13.23
N ASN A 552 -5.22 -12.32 -13.35
CA ASN A 552 -4.88 -11.27 -14.31
C ASN A 552 -4.92 -11.75 -15.78
N LEU A 553 -5.97 -12.44 -16.17
CA LEU A 553 -6.14 -12.96 -17.55
C LEU A 553 -6.13 -11.87 -18.63
N LEU A 554 -6.45 -10.62 -18.26
CA LEU A 554 -6.37 -9.47 -19.17
C LEU A 554 -4.97 -8.87 -19.26
N ASN A 555 -4.00 -9.42 -18.53
CA ASN A 555 -2.62 -8.91 -18.47
C ASN A 555 -2.56 -7.42 -18.15
N GLN A 556 -3.42 -6.97 -17.22
CA GLN A 556 -3.51 -5.58 -16.78
C GLN A 556 -2.19 -5.15 -16.12
N PRO A 557 -1.52 -4.09 -16.61
CA PRO A 557 -0.38 -3.51 -15.93
C PRO A 557 -0.84 -2.66 -14.73
N LEU A 558 0.05 -2.49 -13.76
CA LEU A 558 -0.06 -1.43 -12.77
C LEU A 558 0.53 -0.17 -13.38
N ARG A 559 -0.23 0.91 -13.43
CA ARG A 559 0.20 2.16 -14.07
C ARG A 559 -0.14 3.37 -13.23
N TYR A 560 0.84 4.27 -13.12
CA TYR A 560 0.65 5.63 -12.62
C TYR A 560 0.90 6.63 -13.72
N TYR A 561 0.12 7.71 -13.74
CA TYR A 561 0.32 8.85 -14.63
C TYR A 561 0.25 10.17 -13.86
N GLN A 562 0.85 11.22 -14.40
CA GLN A 562 0.89 12.54 -13.79
C GLN A 562 -0.01 13.51 -14.55
N GLY A 563 -0.95 14.15 -13.84
CA GLY A 563 -1.84 15.17 -14.37
C GLY A 563 -2.77 14.67 -15.47
N THR A 564 -2.23 14.25 -16.60
CA THR A 564 -2.96 13.76 -17.78
C THR A 564 -2.55 12.33 -18.11
N LYS A 565 -3.45 11.57 -18.79
CA LYS A 565 -3.26 10.13 -19.05
C LYS A 565 -2.10 9.80 -19.98
N ASP A 566 -1.68 10.73 -20.81
CA ASP A 566 -0.55 10.61 -21.74
C ASP A 566 0.83 10.70 -21.07
N ARG A 567 0.87 11.02 -19.77
CA ARG A 567 2.10 11.17 -18.99
C ARG A 567 2.32 10.00 -18.04
N THR A 568 2.71 8.86 -18.56
CA THR A 568 3.04 7.69 -17.74
C THR A 568 4.26 7.97 -16.86
N MET A 569 4.08 7.87 -15.54
CA MET A 569 5.17 7.96 -14.57
C MET A 569 5.79 6.59 -14.29
N GLN A 570 4.94 5.56 -14.20
CA GLN A 570 5.35 4.21 -13.84
C GLN A 570 4.40 3.21 -14.47
N SER A 571 4.93 2.16 -15.07
CA SER A 571 4.15 1.03 -15.58
C SER A 571 4.86 -0.27 -15.18
N GLU A 572 4.15 -1.14 -14.47
CA GLU A 572 4.66 -2.42 -14.01
C GLU A 572 3.84 -3.55 -14.60
N HIS A 573 4.52 -4.55 -15.16
CA HIS A 573 3.90 -5.69 -15.81
C HIS A 573 4.20 -6.96 -15.03
N TYR A 574 3.19 -7.51 -14.37
CA TYR A 574 3.30 -8.74 -13.59
C TYR A 574 2.89 -10.00 -14.35
N GLY A 575 2.20 -9.83 -15.49
CA GLY A 575 1.75 -10.93 -16.32
C GLY A 575 0.58 -11.71 -15.74
N ILE A 576 0.26 -12.81 -16.41
CA ILE A 576 -0.75 -13.78 -15.97
C ILE A 576 -0.09 -14.75 -15.02
N LYS A 577 -0.69 -14.95 -13.83
CA LYS A 577 -0.21 -15.90 -12.82
C LYS A 577 -1.13 -17.12 -12.77
N VAL A 578 -0.54 -18.31 -12.91
CA VAL A 578 -1.28 -19.57 -12.83
C VAL A 578 -0.77 -20.39 -11.64
N ASN A 579 -1.70 -20.88 -10.83
CA ASN A 579 -1.45 -21.78 -9.72
C ASN A 579 -2.28 -23.05 -9.88
N ALA A 580 -1.74 -24.21 -9.54
CA ALA A 580 -2.47 -25.46 -9.49
C ALA A 580 -2.01 -26.30 -8.29
N GLY A 581 -2.91 -27.11 -7.74
CA GLY A 581 -2.55 -27.93 -6.60
C GLY A 581 -3.59 -28.98 -6.23
N VAL A 582 -3.27 -29.73 -5.19
CA VAL A 582 -4.11 -30.79 -4.63
C VAL A 582 -4.28 -30.56 -3.13
N LYS A 583 -5.52 -30.60 -2.65
CA LYS A 583 -5.86 -30.55 -1.24
C LYS A 583 -6.51 -31.88 -0.81
N ILE A 584 -6.00 -32.48 0.27
CA ILE A 584 -6.50 -33.74 0.82
C ILE A 584 -7.01 -33.48 2.23
N ASN A 585 -8.27 -33.84 2.50
CA ASN A 585 -8.88 -33.77 3.83
C ASN A 585 -9.17 -35.20 4.30
N PHE A 586 -8.65 -35.56 5.48
CA PHE A 586 -8.76 -36.86 6.12
C PHE A 586 -9.99 -36.96 7.02
#